data_ab898a1a17b36f9b30dbd836e8e68b41
#
_entry.id   ab898a1a17b36f9b30dbd836e8e68b41
#
_cell.length_a   1.000
_cell.length_b   1.000
_cell.length_c   1.000
_cell.angle_alpha   90.00
_cell.angle_beta   90.00
_cell.angle_gamma   90.00
#
_symmetry.space_group_name_H-M   'P 1'
#
loop_
_entity.id
_entity.type
_entity.pdbx_description
1 polymer ?
#
loop_
_entity_poly.entity_id
_entity_poly.type
_entity_poly.pdbx_seq_one_letter_code
_entity_poly.pdbx_strand_id
1 'polypeptide(L)'
;MSVKAIRNIIFDLGGVILNIDPQLTVDAFRNLGWNDFYESGNQPLIKELFRNLESGNSSPEAFRDNVRQMLKYQKDDAEIDTAWTAMILDIPADRIRYLEELKKSYRIFLLSNTNEIHRIKFHMRFEADFGYSFYDLFERNFYSHEMGMRKPNPQIYLQALKESNLEPEETLIIDDMEENIEAAKTTGMKVLHIQPGTLLESLPDYLKDNH
;
A
#
# COMPACT_ATOMS: atom_id res chain seq x y z
N MET A 1 2.44 -32.36 11.21
CA MET A 1 2.79 -31.14 11.97
C MET A 1 1.49 -30.43 12.25
N SER A 2 1.23 -29.96 13.46
CA SER A 2 0.02 -29.21 13.78
C SER A 2 0.08 -27.86 13.03
N VAL A 3 -0.97 -27.49 12.32
CA VAL A 3 -1.09 -26.16 11.71
C VAL A 3 -1.18 -25.17 12.86
N LYS A 4 -0.25 -24.21 12.93
CA LYS A 4 -0.29 -23.18 13.96
C LYS A 4 -1.46 -22.22 13.68
N ALA A 5 -2.15 -21.81 14.73
CA ALA A 5 -3.23 -20.83 14.62
C ALA A 5 -2.68 -19.45 14.23
N ILE A 6 -3.47 -18.68 13.48
CA ILE A 6 -3.15 -17.29 13.13
C ILE A 6 -3.28 -16.43 14.38
N ARG A 7 -2.28 -15.61 14.63
CA ARG A 7 -2.23 -14.62 15.74
C ARG A 7 -2.01 -13.21 15.23
N ASN A 8 -1.38 -13.08 14.07
CA ASN A 8 -0.96 -11.82 13.50
C ASN A 8 -1.49 -11.70 12.07
N ILE A 9 -1.94 -10.51 11.70
CA ILE A 9 -2.41 -10.23 10.34
C ILE A 9 -1.70 -8.97 9.83
N ILE A 10 -1.05 -9.08 8.69
CA ILE A 10 -0.44 -7.96 7.96
C ILE A 10 -1.34 -7.63 6.78
N PHE A 11 -1.77 -6.39 6.66
CA PHE A 11 -2.62 -5.91 5.58
C PHE A 11 -1.81 -5.09 4.57
N ASP A 12 -2.05 -5.30 3.28
CA ASP A 12 -1.79 -4.24 2.32
C ASP A 12 -2.82 -3.11 2.47
N LEU A 13 -2.54 -1.97 1.86
CA LEU A 13 -3.39 -0.78 1.93
C LEU A 13 -4.26 -0.63 0.68
N GLY A 14 -3.64 -0.40 -0.47
CA GLY A 14 -4.32 -0.12 -1.73
C GLY A 14 -5.05 -1.37 -2.26
N GLY A 15 -6.31 -1.24 -2.69
CA GLY A 15 -7.11 -2.38 -3.11
C GLY A 15 -7.65 -3.25 -1.97
N VAL A 16 -6.99 -3.26 -0.80
CA VAL A 16 -7.39 -4.03 0.38
C VAL A 16 -8.23 -3.18 1.35
N ILE A 17 -7.66 -2.13 1.89
CA ILE A 17 -8.30 -1.24 2.87
C ILE A 17 -8.77 0.04 2.20
N LEU A 18 -7.90 0.67 1.44
CA LEU A 18 -8.10 1.91 0.71
C LEU A 18 -8.54 1.61 -0.73
N ASN A 19 -9.62 2.21 -1.19
CA ASN A 19 -9.99 2.17 -2.59
C ASN A 19 -9.01 3.01 -3.42
N ILE A 20 -8.53 2.45 -4.53
CA ILE A 20 -7.63 3.13 -5.46
C ILE A 20 -8.09 2.95 -6.90
N ASP A 21 -7.84 3.97 -7.73
CA ASP A 21 -7.97 3.89 -9.18
C ASP A 21 -6.75 4.55 -9.85
N PRO A 22 -5.74 3.75 -10.26
CA PRO A 22 -4.53 4.26 -10.92
C PRO A 22 -4.82 5.04 -12.20
N GLN A 23 -5.95 4.78 -12.88
CA GLN A 23 -6.31 5.48 -14.12
C GLN A 23 -6.53 6.97 -13.88
N LEU A 24 -7.04 7.36 -12.70
CA LEU A 24 -7.24 8.77 -12.35
C LEU A 24 -5.93 9.56 -12.29
N THR A 25 -4.85 8.95 -11.79
CA THR A 25 -3.51 9.58 -11.84
C THR A 25 -3.01 9.74 -13.28
N VAL A 26 -3.21 8.73 -14.13
CA VAL A 26 -2.87 8.81 -15.55
C VAL A 26 -3.59 9.97 -16.23
N ASP A 27 -4.89 10.07 -16.03
CA ASP A 27 -5.73 11.09 -16.63
C ASP A 27 -5.40 12.49 -16.10
N ALA A 28 -5.09 12.59 -14.79
CA ALA A 28 -4.67 13.83 -14.16
C ALA A 28 -3.34 14.34 -14.75
N PHE A 29 -2.34 13.49 -14.93
CA PHE A 29 -1.08 13.88 -15.57
C PHE A 29 -1.25 14.23 -17.05
N ARG A 30 -2.14 13.56 -17.80
CA ARG A 30 -2.48 13.94 -19.16
C ARG A 30 -3.10 15.34 -19.21
N ASN A 31 -4.00 15.64 -18.27
CA ASN A 31 -4.61 16.97 -18.17
C ASN A 31 -3.58 18.07 -17.79
N LEU A 32 -2.50 17.71 -17.11
CA LEU A 32 -1.37 18.62 -16.87
C LEU A 32 -0.46 18.80 -18.10
N GLY A 33 -0.69 18.04 -19.19
CA GLY A 33 0.06 18.14 -20.44
C GLY A 33 1.08 17.02 -20.66
N TRP A 34 1.08 15.98 -19.85
CA TRP A 34 1.91 14.79 -20.05
C TRP A 34 1.18 13.79 -20.97
N ASN A 35 1.06 14.13 -22.24
CA ASN A 35 0.24 13.38 -23.21
C ASN A 35 0.78 11.97 -23.50
N ASP A 36 2.09 11.76 -23.38
CA ASP A 36 2.79 10.50 -23.64
C ASP A 36 3.10 9.70 -22.35
N PHE A 37 2.36 9.98 -21.27
CA PHE A 37 2.54 9.35 -19.98
C PHE A 37 2.58 7.81 -20.03
N TYR A 38 1.82 7.19 -20.94
CA TYR A 38 1.76 5.73 -21.11
C TYR A 38 2.16 5.25 -22.53
N GLU A 39 2.83 6.07 -23.32
CA GLU A 39 3.36 5.58 -24.58
C GLU A 39 4.47 4.55 -24.35
N SER A 40 4.50 3.52 -25.21
CA SER A 40 5.33 2.32 -25.02
C SER A 40 6.84 2.58 -24.85
N GLY A 41 7.34 3.73 -25.31
CA GLY A 41 8.74 4.14 -25.15
C GLY A 41 9.09 4.69 -23.76
N ASN A 42 8.13 5.29 -23.05
CA ASN A 42 8.35 5.99 -21.79
C ASN A 42 8.00 5.15 -20.55
N GLN A 43 7.28 4.05 -20.72
CA GLN A 43 6.86 3.18 -19.60
C GLN A 43 8.00 2.74 -18.66
N PRO A 44 9.20 2.35 -19.12
CA PRO A 44 10.28 1.96 -18.23
C PRO A 44 10.74 3.10 -17.32
N LEU A 45 10.90 4.32 -17.87
CA LEU A 45 11.33 5.51 -17.12
C LEU A 45 10.29 5.93 -16.07
N ILE A 46 9.02 5.90 -16.43
CA ILE A 46 7.91 6.22 -15.53
C ILE A 46 7.84 5.20 -14.39
N LYS A 47 7.93 3.92 -14.71
CA LYS A 47 7.96 2.86 -13.69
C LYS A 47 9.16 3.00 -12.76
N GLU A 48 10.32 3.37 -13.27
CA GLU A 48 11.51 3.60 -12.47
C GLU A 48 11.34 4.81 -11.56
N LEU A 49 10.80 5.91 -12.06
CA LEU A 49 10.51 7.12 -11.27
C LEU A 49 9.61 6.79 -10.08
N PHE A 50 8.53 6.05 -10.30
CA PHE A 50 7.60 5.65 -9.25
C PHE A 50 8.22 4.66 -8.25
N ARG A 51 8.96 3.67 -8.75
CA ARG A 51 9.67 2.71 -7.89
C ARG A 51 10.70 3.38 -6.99
N ASN A 52 11.43 4.35 -7.52
CA ASN A 52 12.42 5.10 -6.74
C ASN A 52 11.76 5.91 -5.63
N LEU A 53 10.62 6.53 -5.88
CA LEU A 53 9.86 7.24 -4.86
C LEU A 53 9.28 6.26 -3.80
N GLU A 54 8.71 5.14 -4.23
CA GLU A 54 8.15 4.11 -3.33
C GLU A 54 9.22 3.35 -2.52
N SER A 55 10.46 3.33 -2.98
CA SER A 55 11.58 2.71 -2.26
C SER A 55 12.41 3.72 -1.46
N GLY A 56 11.98 4.99 -1.39
CA GLY A 56 12.74 6.04 -0.69
C GLY A 56 14.06 6.43 -1.35
N ASN A 57 14.34 5.94 -2.58
CA ASN A 57 15.54 6.28 -3.35
C ASN A 57 15.45 7.66 -4.01
N SER A 58 14.27 8.26 -4.03
CA SER A 58 14.02 9.60 -4.53
C SER A 58 13.20 10.38 -3.49
N SER A 59 13.54 11.64 -3.26
CA SER A 59 12.72 12.51 -2.41
C SER A 59 11.48 13.00 -3.16
N PRO A 60 10.43 13.47 -2.44
CA PRO A 60 9.28 14.14 -3.06
C PRO A 60 9.66 15.32 -3.97
N GLU A 61 10.66 16.12 -3.58
CA GLU A 61 11.15 17.24 -4.38
C GLU A 61 11.78 16.77 -5.70
N ALA A 62 12.68 15.78 -5.61
CA ALA A 62 13.32 15.19 -6.79
C ALA A 62 12.30 14.54 -7.73
N PHE A 63 11.26 13.90 -7.17
CA PHE A 63 10.15 13.37 -7.96
C PHE A 63 9.42 14.47 -8.73
N ARG A 64 9.03 15.57 -8.05
CA ARG A 64 8.35 16.70 -8.68
C ARG A 64 9.20 17.35 -9.76
N ASP A 65 10.51 17.49 -9.53
CA ASP A 65 11.44 18.04 -10.53
C ASP A 65 11.54 17.17 -11.78
N ASN A 66 11.60 15.84 -11.62
CA ASN A 66 11.58 14.91 -12.74
C ASN A 66 10.24 15.01 -13.53
N VAL A 67 9.11 15.10 -12.82
CA VAL A 67 7.80 15.29 -13.44
C VAL A 67 7.76 16.58 -14.24
N ARG A 68 8.28 17.71 -13.73
CA ARG A 68 8.36 19.00 -14.45
C ARG A 68 9.15 18.89 -15.74
N GLN A 69 10.28 18.18 -15.72
CA GLN A 69 11.08 17.97 -16.93
C GLN A 69 10.30 17.20 -18.01
N MET A 70 9.49 16.22 -17.60
CA MET A 70 8.67 15.43 -18.54
C MET A 70 7.45 16.21 -19.05
N LEU A 71 6.85 17.07 -18.22
CA LEU A 71 5.71 17.89 -18.59
C LEU A 71 6.03 18.99 -19.63
N LYS A 72 7.29 19.38 -19.77
CA LYS A 72 7.73 20.53 -20.61
C LYS A 72 7.08 21.87 -20.22
N TYR A 73 6.38 21.96 -19.10
CA TYR A 73 5.70 23.13 -18.56
C TYR A 73 6.04 23.33 -17.09
N GLN A 74 6.06 24.59 -16.66
CA GLN A 74 6.20 24.90 -15.24
C GLN A 74 4.88 24.58 -14.53
N LYS A 75 4.95 23.66 -13.57
CA LYS A 75 3.86 23.30 -12.67
C LYS A 75 4.32 23.43 -11.25
N ASP A 76 3.46 23.93 -10.38
CA ASP A 76 3.78 23.99 -8.96
C ASP A 76 3.67 22.61 -8.28
N ASP A 77 4.16 22.52 -7.06
CA ASP A 77 4.15 21.26 -6.30
C ASP A 77 2.73 20.75 -6.05
N ALA A 78 1.80 21.66 -5.77
CA ALA A 78 0.41 21.32 -5.46
C ALA A 78 -0.32 20.73 -6.68
N GLU A 79 -0.06 21.25 -7.89
CA GLU A 79 -0.61 20.71 -9.13
C GLU A 79 -0.11 19.27 -9.37
N ILE A 80 1.19 19.04 -9.18
CA ILE A 80 1.82 17.72 -9.36
C ILE A 80 1.31 16.73 -8.29
N ASP A 81 1.29 17.14 -7.02
CA ASP A 81 0.81 16.29 -5.94
C ASP A 81 -0.67 15.95 -6.09
N THR A 82 -1.48 16.89 -6.56
CA THR A 82 -2.90 16.67 -6.86
C THR A 82 -3.06 15.61 -7.94
N ALA A 83 -2.28 15.70 -9.02
CA ALA A 83 -2.31 14.70 -10.08
C ALA A 83 -1.79 13.34 -9.60
N TRP A 84 -0.69 13.33 -8.83
CA TRP A 84 -0.11 12.10 -8.29
C TRP A 84 -1.03 11.38 -7.31
N THR A 85 -1.72 12.12 -6.45
CA THR A 85 -2.66 11.58 -5.45
C THR A 85 -4.07 11.32 -5.96
N ALA A 86 -4.36 11.60 -7.23
CA ALA A 86 -5.71 11.43 -7.79
C ALA A 86 -6.25 10.00 -7.71
N MET A 87 -5.35 9.00 -7.72
CA MET A 87 -5.69 7.59 -7.58
C MET A 87 -6.21 7.21 -6.18
N ILE A 88 -5.97 8.03 -5.16
CA ILE A 88 -6.37 7.75 -3.79
C ILE A 88 -7.82 8.12 -3.61
N LEU A 89 -8.67 7.11 -3.43
CA LEU A 89 -10.10 7.28 -3.23
C LEU A 89 -10.47 7.28 -1.75
N ASP A 90 -11.61 6.71 -1.41
CA ASP A 90 -12.11 6.63 -0.04
C ASP A 90 -11.59 5.40 0.72
N ILE A 91 -11.68 5.47 2.04
CA ILE A 91 -11.53 4.32 2.92
C ILE A 91 -12.94 3.98 3.45
N PRO A 92 -13.53 2.84 3.05
CA PRO A 92 -14.87 2.48 3.50
C PRO A 92 -14.95 2.27 5.01
N ALA A 93 -15.92 2.92 5.66
CA ALA A 93 -16.04 2.90 7.11
C ALA A 93 -16.33 1.51 7.70
N ASP A 94 -16.93 0.62 6.93
CA ASP A 94 -17.17 -0.77 7.32
C ASP A 94 -15.87 -1.58 7.40
N ARG A 95 -14.91 -1.33 6.50
CA ARG A 95 -13.57 -1.94 6.60
C ARG A 95 -12.86 -1.49 7.88
N ILE A 96 -12.94 -0.21 8.22
CA ILE A 96 -12.31 0.31 9.44
C ILE A 96 -12.94 -0.30 10.68
N ARG A 97 -14.28 -0.34 10.78
CA ARG A 97 -14.97 -1.03 11.89
C ARG A 97 -14.56 -2.50 12.01
N TYR A 98 -14.38 -3.18 10.87
CA TYR A 98 -13.95 -4.57 10.87
C TYR A 98 -12.51 -4.73 11.37
N LEU A 99 -11.59 -3.85 10.97
CA LEU A 99 -10.21 -3.85 11.49
C LEU A 99 -10.16 -3.56 12.99
N GLU A 100 -10.97 -2.62 13.49
CA GLU A 100 -11.09 -2.34 14.93
C GLU A 100 -11.62 -3.55 15.71
N GLU A 101 -12.53 -4.32 15.13
CA GLU A 101 -12.99 -5.56 15.75
C GLU A 101 -11.91 -6.65 15.74
N LEU A 102 -11.17 -6.81 14.63
CA LEU A 102 -10.07 -7.76 14.53
C LEU A 102 -8.96 -7.52 15.56
N LYS A 103 -8.67 -6.26 15.92
CA LYS A 103 -7.69 -5.90 16.97
C LYS A 103 -7.98 -6.53 18.33
N LYS A 104 -9.21 -6.95 18.59
CA LYS A 104 -9.57 -7.60 19.87
C LYS A 104 -9.05 -9.04 19.96
N SER A 105 -8.79 -9.68 18.81
CA SER A 105 -8.40 -11.08 18.73
C SER A 105 -7.05 -11.32 18.07
N TYR A 106 -6.58 -10.37 17.25
CA TYR A 106 -5.35 -10.48 16.47
C TYR A 106 -4.49 -9.23 16.65
N ARG A 107 -3.18 -9.40 16.55
CA ARG A 107 -2.27 -8.28 16.32
C ARG A 107 -2.36 -7.91 14.85
N ILE A 108 -2.65 -6.66 14.53
CA ILE A 108 -2.77 -6.21 13.15
C ILE A 108 -1.69 -5.20 12.78
N PHE A 109 -1.18 -5.33 11.57
CA PHE A 109 -0.07 -4.56 11.01
C PHE A 109 -0.40 -4.10 9.60
N LEU A 110 0.26 -3.04 9.15
CA LEU A 110 0.20 -2.58 7.76
C LEU A 110 1.55 -2.79 7.07
N LEU A 111 1.55 -3.25 5.82
CA LEU A 111 2.72 -3.30 4.95
C LEU A 111 2.35 -2.83 3.55
N SER A 112 2.66 -1.58 3.22
CA SER A 112 2.22 -0.93 1.99
C SER A 112 3.36 -0.44 1.12
N ASN A 113 3.28 -0.72 -0.19
CA ASN A 113 4.06 0.00 -1.19
C ASN A 113 3.46 1.39 -1.38
N THR A 114 4.14 2.41 -0.86
CA THR A 114 3.66 3.78 -0.89
C THR A 114 4.83 4.77 -0.82
N ASN A 115 4.51 6.04 -0.87
CA ASN A 115 5.48 7.13 -0.81
C ASN A 115 4.97 8.25 0.11
N GLU A 116 5.84 9.18 0.44
CA GLU A 116 5.55 10.26 1.38
C GLU A 116 4.35 11.12 0.95
N ILE A 117 4.22 11.44 -0.36
CA ILE A 117 3.13 12.27 -0.88
C ILE A 117 1.79 11.56 -0.69
N HIS A 118 1.71 10.28 -1.06
CA HIS A 118 0.53 9.45 -0.86
C HIS A 118 0.22 9.26 0.63
N ARG A 119 1.25 8.99 1.45
CA ARG A 119 1.10 8.81 2.91
C ARG A 119 0.44 10.02 3.56
N ILE A 120 0.94 11.21 3.28
CA ILE A 120 0.33 12.45 3.80
C ILE A 120 -1.14 12.54 3.38
N LYS A 121 -1.45 12.27 2.11
CA LYS A 121 -2.80 12.38 1.57
C LYS A 121 -3.79 11.46 2.26
N PHE A 122 -3.49 10.15 2.35
CA PHE A 122 -4.44 9.22 2.95
C PHE A 122 -4.50 9.34 4.48
N HIS A 123 -3.42 9.74 5.17
CA HIS A 123 -3.47 10.03 6.60
C HIS A 123 -4.40 11.21 6.91
N MET A 124 -4.24 12.33 6.21
CA MET A 124 -5.11 13.51 6.37
C MET A 124 -6.57 13.15 6.10
N ARG A 125 -6.82 12.36 5.05
CA ARG A 125 -8.17 11.91 4.71
C ARG A 125 -8.76 11.04 5.81
N PHE A 126 -8.00 10.05 6.29
CA PHE A 126 -8.42 9.17 7.37
C PHE A 126 -8.77 9.94 8.65
N GLU A 127 -7.89 10.86 9.06
CA GLU A 127 -8.11 11.66 10.26
C GLU A 127 -9.38 12.56 10.12
N ALA A 128 -9.61 13.12 8.94
CA ALA A 128 -10.80 13.90 8.67
C ALA A 128 -12.09 13.05 8.70
N ASP A 129 -12.04 11.82 8.17
CA ASP A 129 -13.20 10.94 8.05
C ASP A 129 -13.52 10.18 9.36
N PHE A 130 -12.50 9.85 10.20
CA PHE A 130 -12.65 8.99 11.38
C PHE A 130 -12.32 9.68 12.72
N GLY A 131 -11.66 10.84 12.72
CA GLY A 131 -11.40 11.64 13.92
C GLY A 131 -10.26 11.16 14.81
N TYR A 132 -9.42 10.22 14.34
CA TYR A 132 -8.22 9.75 15.03
C TYR A 132 -7.09 9.45 14.04
N SER A 133 -5.86 9.26 14.54
CA SER A 133 -4.70 9.05 13.69
C SER A 133 -4.72 7.68 13.02
N PHE A 134 -4.37 7.61 11.73
CA PHE A 134 -4.21 6.34 11.01
C PHE A 134 -3.16 5.42 11.66
N TYR A 135 -2.18 6.00 12.36
CA TYR A 135 -1.18 5.23 13.12
C TYR A 135 -1.78 4.42 14.26
N ASP A 136 -2.92 4.85 14.82
CA ASP A 136 -3.56 4.17 15.94
C ASP A 136 -4.37 2.94 15.51
N LEU A 137 -4.60 2.78 14.20
CA LEU A 137 -5.35 1.64 13.66
C LEU A 137 -4.56 0.33 13.75
N PHE A 138 -3.25 0.38 13.57
CA PHE A 138 -2.36 -0.78 13.55
C PHE A 138 -1.37 -0.74 14.72
N GLU A 139 -0.86 -1.91 15.11
CA GLU A 139 0.24 -1.97 16.08
C GLU A 139 1.52 -1.35 15.50
N ARG A 140 1.75 -1.54 14.18
CA ARG A 140 2.82 -0.87 13.44
C ARG A 140 2.46 -0.75 11.97
N ASN A 141 2.88 0.37 11.37
CA ASN A 141 2.77 0.63 9.94
C ASN A 141 4.14 0.53 9.30
N PHE A 142 4.24 -0.28 8.25
CA PHE A 142 5.44 -0.43 7.44
C PHE A 142 5.17 0.20 6.06
N TYR A 143 5.91 1.23 5.75
CA TYR A 143 5.84 1.94 4.47
C TYR A 143 7.12 1.68 3.67
N SER A 144 6.99 1.26 2.42
CA SER A 144 8.12 0.87 1.57
C SER A 144 9.19 1.95 1.45
N HIS A 145 8.79 3.23 1.32
CA HIS A 145 9.72 4.36 1.21
C HIS A 145 10.51 4.61 2.50
N GLU A 146 9.97 4.29 3.68
CA GLU A 146 10.67 4.38 4.96
C GLU A 146 11.59 3.16 5.18
N MET A 147 11.21 2.00 4.63
CA MET A 147 12.00 0.77 4.74
C MET A 147 13.14 0.67 3.72
N GLY A 148 13.20 1.55 2.72
CA GLY A 148 14.20 1.48 1.65
C GLY A 148 14.02 0.30 0.69
N MET A 149 12.86 -0.36 0.70
CA MET A 149 12.56 -1.53 -0.13
C MET A 149 11.05 -1.68 -0.31
N ARG A 150 10.64 -2.40 -1.35
CA ARG A 150 9.23 -2.59 -1.67
C ARG A 150 8.88 -4.05 -1.98
N LYS A 151 7.61 -4.41 -1.79
CA LYS A 151 7.03 -5.66 -2.30
C LYS A 151 7.18 -5.68 -3.84
N PRO A 152 7.45 -6.83 -4.46
CA PRO A 152 7.49 -8.19 -3.93
C PRO A 152 8.88 -8.67 -3.44
N ASN A 153 9.83 -7.78 -3.07
CA ASN A 153 11.10 -8.21 -2.53
C ASN A 153 10.89 -8.99 -1.20
N PRO A 154 11.32 -10.27 -1.08
CA PRO A 154 11.12 -11.04 0.15
C PRO A 154 11.71 -10.40 1.41
N GLN A 155 12.73 -9.57 1.28
CA GLN A 155 13.39 -8.94 2.42
C GLN A 155 12.47 -7.97 3.18
N ILE A 156 11.49 -7.33 2.50
CA ILE A 156 10.56 -6.42 3.18
C ILE A 156 9.67 -7.17 4.17
N TYR A 157 9.23 -8.38 3.82
CA TYR A 157 8.43 -9.22 4.70
C TYR A 157 9.24 -9.74 5.88
N LEU A 158 10.45 -10.23 5.62
CA LEU A 158 11.37 -10.71 6.66
C LEU A 158 11.71 -9.59 7.65
N GLN A 159 11.90 -8.36 7.17
CA GLN A 159 12.15 -7.21 8.04
C GLN A 159 10.91 -6.88 8.87
N ALA A 160 9.71 -6.84 8.29
CA ALA A 160 8.47 -6.58 9.02
C ALA A 160 8.23 -7.63 10.11
N LEU A 161 8.43 -8.91 9.81
CA LEU A 161 8.35 -10.01 10.78
C LEU A 161 9.34 -9.81 11.93
N LYS A 162 10.61 -9.55 11.61
CA LYS A 162 11.68 -9.34 12.59
C LYS A 162 11.41 -8.15 13.51
N GLU A 163 11.04 -7.00 12.93
CA GLU A 163 10.85 -5.77 13.68
C GLU A 163 9.62 -5.78 14.60
N SER A 164 8.66 -6.68 14.31
CA SER A 164 7.45 -6.86 15.12
C SER A 164 7.48 -8.14 15.97
N ASN A 165 8.59 -8.89 15.95
CA ASN A 165 8.74 -10.18 16.62
C ASN A 165 7.59 -11.15 16.27
N LEU A 166 7.37 -11.37 14.97
CA LEU A 166 6.31 -12.22 14.46
C LEU A 166 6.89 -13.56 13.97
N GLU A 167 6.21 -14.65 14.32
CA GLU A 167 6.49 -15.96 13.76
C GLU A 167 5.78 -16.10 12.41
N PRO A 168 6.49 -16.44 11.31
CA PRO A 168 5.89 -16.52 9.97
C PRO A 168 4.66 -17.43 9.92
N GLU A 169 4.75 -18.62 10.52
CA GLU A 169 3.69 -19.64 10.52
C GLU A 169 2.42 -19.22 11.28
N GLU A 170 2.50 -18.20 12.14
CA GLU A 170 1.40 -17.61 12.91
C GLU A 170 0.93 -16.26 12.32
N THR A 171 1.52 -15.86 11.18
CA THR A 171 1.27 -14.56 10.54
C THR A 171 0.62 -14.76 9.18
N LEU A 172 -0.53 -14.13 8.99
CA LEU A 172 -1.24 -14.04 7.72
C LEU A 172 -0.93 -12.70 7.06
N ILE A 173 -0.58 -12.68 5.79
CA ILE A 173 -0.57 -11.47 4.97
C ILE A 173 -1.71 -11.49 3.96
N ILE A 174 -2.33 -10.31 3.76
CA ILE A 174 -3.44 -10.09 2.83
C ILE A 174 -3.01 -9.03 1.82
N ASP A 175 -3.08 -9.36 0.54
CA ASP A 175 -2.65 -8.48 -0.54
C ASP A 175 -3.49 -8.79 -1.79
N ASP A 176 -3.71 -7.80 -2.65
CA ASP A 176 -4.48 -7.95 -3.89
C ASP A 176 -3.58 -8.26 -5.11
N MET A 177 -2.25 -8.18 -4.94
CA MET A 177 -1.28 -8.45 -5.99
C MET A 177 -0.70 -9.86 -5.86
N GLU A 178 -0.93 -10.70 -6.87
CA GLU A 178 -0.44 -12.09 -6.88
C GLU A 178 1.08 -12.18 -6.70
N GLU A 179 1.85 -11.27 -7.32
CA GLU A 179 3.32 -11.25 -7.19
C GLU A 179 3.78 -11.02 -5.74
N ASN A 180 3.04 -10.20 -4.97
CA ASN A 180 3.31 -9.95 -3.57
C ASN A 180 3.02 -11.20 -2.72
N ILE A 181 1.90 -11.86 -3.00
CA ILE A 181 1.48 -13.11 -2.35
C ILE A 181 2.51 -14.22 -2.57
N GLU A 182 2.95 -14.42 -3.81
CA GLU A 182 3.95 -15.45 -4.12
C GLU A 182 5.30 -15.16 -3.43
N ALA A 183 5.72 -13.91 -3.38
CA ALA A 183 6.93 -13.54 -2.65
C ALA A 183 6.78 -13.74 -1.14
N ALA A 184 5.65 -13.38 -0.55
CA ALA A 184 5.38 -13.57 0.88
C ALA A 184 5.39 -15.05 1.29
N LYS A 185 4.84 -15.96 0.47
CA LYS A 185 4.89 -17.41 0.72
C LYS A 185 6.30 -17.93 0.93
N THR A 186 7.29 -17.35 0.23
CA THR A 186 8.69 -17.80 0.34
C THR A 186 9.29 -17.54 1.73
N THR A 187 8.66 -16.68 2.53
CA THR A 187 9.08 -16.35 3.90
C THR A 187 8.46 -17.24 4.98
N GLY A 188 7.58 -18.16 4.59
CA GLY A 188 6.88 -19.07 5.50
C GLY A 188 5.59 -18.50 6.10
N MET A 189 5.17 -17.29 5.72
CA MET A 189 3.89 -16.72 6.13
C MET A 189 2.72 -17.45 5.48
N LYS A 190 1.57 -17.43 6.15
CA LYS A 190 0.28 -17.70 5.54
C LYS A 190 -0.12 -16.52 4.67
N VAL A 191 -0.82 -16.79 3.59
CA VAL A 191 -1.19 -15.76 2.63
C VAL A 191 -2.66 -15.85 2.27
N LEU A 192 -3.27 -14.69 2.02
CA LEU A 192 -4.61 -14.57 1.46
C LEU A 192 -4.56 -13.56 0.31
N HIS A 193 -4.69 -14.07 -0.91
CA HIS A 193 -4.89 -13.25 -2.10
C HIS A 193 -6.36 -12.87 -2.21
N ILE A 194 -6.66 -11.59 -2.30
CA ILE A 194 -8.04 -11.11 -2.45
C ILE A 194 -8.19 -10.28 -3.71
N GLN A 195 -9.41 -10.20 -4.23
CA GLN A 195 -9.75 -9.20 -5.24
C GLN A 195 -9.91 -7.83 -4.57
N PRO A 196 -9.56 -6.73 -5.25
CA PRO A 196 -9.77 -5.40 -4.72
C PRO A 196 -11.20 -5.21 -4.20
N GLY A 197 -11.33 -4.71 -2.97
CA GLY A 197 -12.62 -4.44 -2.36
C GLY A 197 -13.29 -5.60 -1.62
N THR A 198 -12.80 -6.83 -1.71
CA THR A 198 -13.47 -8.04 -1.15
C THR A 198 -12.98 -8.44 0.25
N LEU A 199 -12.30 -7.56 0.98
CA LEU A 199 -11.74 -7.88 2.30
C LEU A 199 -12.79 -8.43 3.28
N LEU A 200 -13.98 -7.81 3.34
CA LEU A 200 -15.02 -8.16 4.30
C LEU A 200 -15.69 -9.51 4.02
N GLU A 201 -15.55 -10.01 2.81
CA GLU A 201 -16.07 -11.32 2.37
C GLU A 201 -14.98 -12.38 2.51
N SER A 202 -13.79 -12.10 2.01
CA SER A 202 -12.71 -13.09 1.89
C SER A 202 -12.06 -13.45 3.23
N LEU A 203 -11.78 -12.46 4.09
CA LEU A 203 -11.04 -12.72 5.34
C LEU A 203 -11.85 -13.49 6.38
N PRO A 204 -13.15 -13.19 6.63
CA PRO A 204 -13.95 -13.97 7.58
C PRO A 204 -14.04 -15.45 7.22
N ASP A 205 -14.21 -15.77 5.93
CA ASP A 205 -14.29 -17.16 5.48
C ASP A 205 -12.94 -17.87 5.62
N TYR A 206 -11.85 -17.19 5.23
CA TYR A 206 -10.50 -17.73 5.43
C TYR A 206 -10.18 -18.04 6.90
N LEU A 207 -10.53 -17.13 7.82
CA LEU A 207 -10.28 -17.32 9.25
C LEU A 207 -11.10 -18.47 9.85
N LYS A 208 -12.35 -18.71 9.42
CA LYS A 208 -13.16 -19.86 9.85
C LYS A 208 -12.53 -21.19 9.47
N ASP A 209 -11.94 -21.27 8.27
CA ASP A 209 -11.37 -22.50 7.73
C ASP A 209 -9.97 -22.82 8.29
N ASN A 210 -9.32 -21.86 8.94
CA ASN A 210 -7.93 -21.95 9.43
C ASN A 210 -7.77 -21.74 10.94
N HIS A 211 -8.86 -21.93 11.69
CA HIS A 211 -8.85 -21.95 13.18
C HIS A 211 -8.45 -23.29 13.74
#